data_4077b098242a157deb7219ab0a59b269
#
_entry.id   4077b098242a157deb7219ab0a59b269
#
_cell.length_a   1.000
_cell.length_b   1.000
_cell.length_c   1.000
_cell.angle_alpha   90.00
_cell.angle_beta   90.00
_cell.angle_gamma   90.00
#
_symmetry.space_group_name_H-M   'P 1'
#
loop_
_entity.id
_entity.type
_entity.pdbx_description
1 polymer ?
#
loop_
_entity_poly.entity_id
_entity_poly.type
_entity_poly.pdbx_seq_one_letter_code
_entity_poly.pdbx_strand_id
1 'polypeptide(L)'
;NTFAWLAKVPVGFFAVDEAHCISEWGHEFRPDYRQLSRLRTSFPSLPIAAFTASATRQVRHDILKQLQMRNPHLYIASFHRKNLSYLVHECEPRAQMELLVHALRHYAGESVIVYSPTIRRVEETVEYLEESGIAAIPYHAKMETLLRRQNQERWMSDEVRVLVGTIAFGLGINKPAVRAVIHLSLPQSIEQYYQEAGRAGRDGRPADCVLLWQKRDHILLEYFINKISDDAERERASGRKRVISRFADSHNCRHRQICLHFGETPPWESCGNCDNCSVKPEWLSKEIKGVDVPEVAARKAYFPPTSSPSFYTPMLSSEKTSDESREKPRVRDAAPAESDPMLAEYLREWRRNMARENKVPAYIILHDSTLEELCRRRPANFAELRQVPGIGEKKADVYGAEILQALRNFGGGARAAPTAAREPAPAEQTLRLLNEGRSFEEIARIRARQVSTVVCTVANLVETGQVKLDPKWISPDAQPLIEAACLKQGVERLKDIKEAVPPYVSFEDIRLVVAHLRAENRIRARTA
;
A
#
# COMPACT_ATOMS: atom_id res chain seq x y z
N ASN A 1 -8.90 28.12 -19.11
CA ASN A 1 -9.99 28.10 -18.13
C ASN A 1 -10.87 26.89 -18.38
N THR A 2 -10.89 25.93 -17.43
CA THR A 2 -11.60 24.64 -17.54
C THR A 2 -13.09 24.82 -17.84
N PHE A 3 -13.76 25.81 -17.23
CA PHE A 3 -15.19 26.09 -17.48
C PHE A 3 -15.46 26.56 -18.90
N ALA A 4 -14.57 27.36 -19.49
CA ALA A 4 -14.70 27.81 -20.87
C ALA A 4 -14.49 26.66 -21.88
N TRP A 5 -13.66 25.70 -21.51
CA TRP A 5 -13.48 24.47 -22.31
C TRP A 5 -14.71 23.55 -22.17
N LEU A 6 -15.19 23.31 -20.95
CA LEU A 6 -16.39 22.50 -20.70
C LEU A 6 -17.63 23.03 -21.45
N ALA A 7 -17.74 24.35 -21.60
CA ALA A 7 -18.86 24.96 -22.34
C ALA A 7 -18.84 24.63 -23.85
N LYS A 8 -17.72 24.17 -24.39
CA LYS A 8 -17.55 23.77 -25.81
C LYS A 8 -17.73 22.27 -26.04
N VAL A 9 -17.85 21.48 -24.99
CA VAL A 9 -17.99 20.02 -25.05
C VAL A 9 -19.44 19.63 -24.78
N PRO A 10 -20.02 18.66 -25.47
CA PRO A 10 -21.37 18.14 -25.19
C PRO A 10 -21.32 17.34 -23.88
N VAL A 11 -21.60 18.03 -22.75
CA VAL A 11 -21.65 17.41 -21.41
C VAL A 11 -23.10 17.00 -21.13
N GLY A 12 -23.33 15.74 -20.75
CA GLY A 12 -24.65 15.24 -20.39
C GLY A 12 -24.99 15.44 -18.91
N PHE A 13 -24.00 15.31 -18.01
CA PHE A 13 -24.15 15.52 -16.58
C PHE A 13 -22.77 15.67 -15.91
N PHE A 14 -22.73 16.13 -14.68
CA PHE A 14 -21.53 16.17 -13.85
C PHE A 14 -21.60 15.11 -12.75
N ALA A 15 -20.53 14.31 -12.63
CA ALA A 15 -20.32 13.40 -11.50
C ALA A 15 -19.23 13.97 -10.58
N VAL A 16 -19.57 14.27 -9.35
CA VAL A 16 -18.65 14.76 -8.31
C VAL A 16 -18.35 13.57 -7.39
N ASP A 17 -17.17 13.00 -7.52
CA ASP A 17 -16.69 11.96 -6.62
C ASP A 17 -16.05 12.58 -5.38
N GLU A 18 -15.96 11.80 -4.28
CA GLU A 18 -15.50 12.25 -2.96
C GLU A 18 -16.15 13.56 -2.53
N ALA A 19 -17.46 13.67 -2.77
CA ALA A 19 -18.22 14.89 -2.55
C ALA A 19 -18.17 15.39 -1.09
N HIS A 20 -17.82 14.54 -0.12
CA HIS A 20 -17.61 14.93 1.28
C HIS A 20 -16.50 15.96 1.44
N CYS A 21 -15.53 16.04 0.49
CA CYS A 21 -14.47 17.05 0.50
C CYS A 21 -14.98 18.50 0.35
N ILE A 22 -16.23 18.71 -0.06
CA ILE A 22 -16.83 20.06 -0.15
C ILE A 22 -17.20 20.63 1.22
N SER A 23 -17.36 19.76 2.22
CA SER A 23 -17.87 20.10 3.54
C SER A 23 -16.75 20.36 4.54
N GLU A 24 -16.77 21.49 5.25
CA GLU A 24 -15.88 21.77 6.38
C GLU A 24 -16.11 20.81 7.57
N TRP A 25 -17.25 20.16 7.62
CA TRP A 25 -17.58 19.16 8.63
C TRP A 25 -17.03 17.78 8.28
N GLY A 26 -16.54 17.61 7.02
CA GLY A 26 -15.87 16.38 6.58
C GLY A 26 -14.46 16.25 7.16
N HIS A 27 -13.95 15.04 7.15
CA HIS A 27 -12.60 14.73 7.65
C HIS A 27 -11.48 15.10 6.64
N GLU A 28 -11.83 15.31 5.37
CA GLU A 28 -10.93 15.68 4.27
C GLU A 28 -11.41 16.93 3.53
N PHE A 29 -11.74 17.99 4.26
CA PHE A 29 -12.15 19.24 3.64
C PHE A 29 -11.10 19.77 2.67
N ARG A 30 -11.53 20.08 1.44
CA ARG A 30 -10.70 20.69 0.40
C ARG A 30 -11.33 21.97 -0.10
N PRO A 31 -10.72 23.14 0.17
CA PRO A 31 -11.29 24.44 -0.23
C PRO A 31 -11.61 24.52 -1.72
N ASP A 32 -10.81 23.88 -2.58
CA ASP A 32 -11.03 23.85 -4.03
C ASP A 32 -12.33 23.15 -4.43
N TYR A 33 -12.82 22.18 -3.64
CA TYR A 33 -14.10 21.53 -3.89
C TYR A 33 -15.28 22.50 -3.76
N ARG A 34 -15.16 23.59 -2.99
CA ARG A 34 -16.20 24.62 -2.92
C ARG A 34 -16.39 25.35 -4.24
N GLN A 35 -15.37 25.41 -5.10
CA GLN A 35 -15.49 26.00 -6.43
C GLN A 35 -16.42 25.18 -7.35
N LEU A 36 -16.71 23.91 -7.00
CA LEU A 36 -17.68 23.08 -7.73
C LEU A 36 -19.10 23.63 -7.68
N SER A 37 -19.43 24.51 -6.72
CA SER A 37 -20.70 25.27 -6.71
C SER A 37 -20.92 26.08 -8.01
N ARG A 38 -19.82 26.51 -8.65
CA ARG A 38 -19.84 27.21 -9.95
C ARG A 38 -20.37 26.36 -11.10
N LEU A 39 -20.37 25.02 -10.98
CA LEU A 39 -20.96 24.12 -11.96
C LEU A 39 -22.44 24.45 -12.16
N ARG A 40 -23.18 24.67 -11.07
CA ARG A 40 -24.61 25.01 -11.13
C ARG A 40 -24.86 26.37 -11.79
N THR A 41 -23.99 27.35 -11.52
CA THR A 41 -24.12 28.69 -12.12
C THR A 41 -23.75 28.67 -13.61
N SER A 42 -22.68 27.94 -13.99
CA SER A 42 -22.20 27.88 -15.37
C SER A 42 -23.03 26.95 -16.26
N PHE A 43 -23.66 25.93 -15.69
CA PHE A 43 -24.44 24.90 -16.39
C PHE A 43 -25.77 24.64 -15.66
N PRO A 44 -26.71 25.59 -15.67
CA PRO A 44 -27.90 25.52 -14.82
C PRO A 44 -28.87 24.39 -15.17
N SER A 45 -28.85 23.89 -16.41
CA SER A 45 -29.72 22.82 -16.90
C SER A 45 -29.14 21.42 -16.72
N LEU A 46 -27.81 21.28 -16.50
CA LEU A 46 -27.19 19.96 -16.43
C LEU A 46 -27.42 19.29 -15.08
N PRO A 47 -27.72 17.98 -15.04
CA PRO A 47 -27.77 17.21 -13.82
C PRO A 47 -26.41 17.15 -13.11
N ILE A 48 -26.42 17.12 -11.78
CA ILE A 48 -25.24 16.90 -10.94
C ILE A 48 -25.52 15.67 -10.08
N ALA A 49 -24.62 14.69 -10.15
CA ALA A 49 -24.59 13.53 -9.26
C ALA A 49 -23.40 13.67 -8.30
N ALA A 50 -23.61 13.48 -7.01
CA ALA A 50 -22.58 13.54 -5.97
C ALA A 50 -22.42 12.17 -5.31
N PHE A 51 -21.20 11.67 -5.26
CA PHE A 51 -20.86 10.36 -4.71
C PHE A 51 -19.90 10.51 -3.54
N THR A 52 -20.11 9.74 -2.49
CA THR A 52 -19.19 9.65 -1.36
C THR A 52 -19.42 8.36 -0.57
N ALA A 53 -18.33 7.79 -0.03
CA ALA A 53 -18.39 6.59 0.80
C ALA A 53 -18.62 6.90 2.28
N SER A 54 -18.34 8.12 2.76
CA SER A 54 -18.26 8.47 4.19
C SER A 54 -18.83 9.85 4.49
N ALA A 55 -20.15 9.99 4.47
CA ALA A 55 -20.81 11.24 4.77
C ALA A 55 -21.78 11.08 5.94
N THR A 56 -21.55 11.80 7.05
CA THR A 56 -22.50 11.97 8.14
C THR A 56 -23.75 12.73 7.67
N ARG A 57 -24.82 12.75 8.45
CA ARG A 57 -26.04 13.53 8.11
C ARG A 57 -25.72 14.99 7.82
N GLN A 58 -24.84 15.59 8.62
CA GLN A 58 -24.45 16.99 8.47
C GLN A 58 -23.67 17.22 7.18
N VAL A 59 -22.70 16.34 6.88
CA VAL A 59 -21.93 16.40 5.63
C VAL A 59 -22.84 16.23 4.41
N ARG A 60 -23.79 15.28 4.43
CA ARG A 60 -24.78 15.12 3.35
C ARG A 60 -25.59 16.39 3.10
N HIS A 61 -26.06 17.02 4.18
CA HIS A 61 -26.80 18.27 4.06
C HIS A 61 -25.95 19.39 3.44
N ASP A 62 -24.68 19.49 3.86
CA ASP A 62 -23.76 20.50 3.34
C ASP A 62 -23.42 20.25 1.86
N ILE A 63 -23.22 19.00 1.44
CA ILE A 63 -23.04 18.63 0.02
C ILE A 63 -24.20 19.17 -0.83
N LEU A 64 -25.43 18.89 -0.43
CA LEU A 64 -26.62 19.34 -1.15
C LEU A 64 -26.66 20.86 -1.28
N LYS A 65 -26.37 21.58 -0.18
CA LYS A 65 -26.33 23.02 -0.12
C LYS A 65 -25.24 23.63 -0.99
N GLN A 66 -24.01 23.14 -0.86
CA GLN A 66 -22.84 23.67 -1.56
C GLN A 66 -22.90 23.43 -3.08
N LEU A 67 -23.38 22.26 -3.51
CA LEU A 67 -23.61 21.96 -4.93
C LEU A 67 -24.92 22.53 -5.47
N GLN A 68 -25.72 23.23 -4.64
CA GLN A 68 -27.02 23.81 -5.03
C GLN A 68 -27.89 22.78 -5.74
N MET A 69 -28.00 21.57 -5.19
CA MET A 69 -28.75 20.48 -5.80
C MET A 69 -30.27 20.76 -5.74
N ARG A 70 -30.94 20.58 -6.87
CA ARG A 70 -32.37 20.86 -7.01
C ARG A 70 -33.15 19.55 -6.97
N ASN A 71 -34.08 19.40 -6.01
CA ASN A 71 -34.90 18.19 -5.83
C ASN A 71 -34.08 16.89 -5.92
N PRO A 72 -33.01 16.75 -5.10
CA PRO A 72 -32.10 15.61 -5.23
C PRO A 72 -32.77 14.32 -4.77
N HIS A 73 -32.57 13.24 -5.53
CA HIS A 73 -32.81 11.89 -5.07
C HIS A 73 -31.62 11.42 -4.22
N LEU A 74 -31.90 10.95 -3.00
CA LEU A 74 -30.88 10.48 -2.06
C LEU A 74 -30.88 8.95 -2.02
N TYR A 75 -29.75 8.35 -2.36
CA TYR A 75 -29.53 6.91 -2.26
C TYR A 75 -28.48 6.68 -1.17
N ILE A 76 -28.89 6.06 -0.08
CA ILE A 76 -28.02 5.80 1.08
C ILE A 76 -27.98 4.29 1.28
N ALA A 77 -26.85 3.67 0.95
CA ALA A 77 -26.60 2.27 1.27
C ALA A 77 -26.24 2.13 2.76
N SER A 78 -26.44 0.94 3.30
CA SER A 78 -26.04 0.65 4.68
C SER A 78 -24.52 0.76 4.86
N PHE A 79 -24.10 1.31 5.99
CA PHE A 79 -22.71 1.34 6.44
C PHE A 79 -22.27 0.01 7.07
N HIS A 80 -23.19 -0.92 7.25
CA HIS A 80 -22.89 -2.25 7.76
C HIS A 80 -22.30 -3.16 6.68
N ARG A 81 -21.00 -3.36 6.71
CA ARG A 81 -20.27 -4.32 5.87
C ARG A 81 -20.22 -5.68 6.56
N LYS A 82 -21.18 -6.59 6.25
CA LYS A 82 -21.34 -7.89 6.92
C LYS A 82 -20.11 -8.80 6.84
N ASN A 83 -19.30 -8.64 5.82
CA ASN A 83 -18.08 -9.41 5.59
C ASN A 83 -16.84 -8.88 6.30
N LEU A 84 -16.94 -7.71 6.98
CA LEU A 84 -15.83 -7.15 7.74
C LEU A 84 -15.98 -7.45 9.23
N SER A 85 -14.88 -7.83 9.87
CA SER A 85 -14.78 -8.06 11.30
C SER A 85 -13.92 -6.94 11.92
N TYR A 86 -14.48 -6.14 12.81
CA TYR A 86 -13.74 -5.08 13.50
C TYR A 86 -13.18 -5.61 14.81
N LEU A 87 -11.83 -5.56 14.93
CA LEU A 87 -11.08 -6.04 16.08
C LEU A 87 -10.29 -4.87 16.65
N VAL A 88 -10.68 -4.36 17.82
CA VAL A 88 -10.03 -3.23 18.47
C VAL A 88 -9.31 -3.72 19.74
N HIS A 89 -8.03 -3.44 19.85
CA HIS A 89 -7.19 -3.90 20.95
C HIS A 89 -6.26 -2.80 21.42
N GLU A 90 -6.32 -2.49 22.73
CA GLU A 90 -5.34 -1.63 23.39
C GLU A 90 -4.06 -2.43 23.63
N CYS A 91 -2.93 -1.94 23.16
CA CYS A 91 -1.65 -2.61 23.26
C CYS A 91 -0.74 -1.92 24.25
N GLU A 92 -0.02 -2.71 25.03
CA GLU A 92 1.19 -2.23 25.69
C GLU A 92 2.26 -1.86 24.63
N PRO A 93 3.12 -0.85 24.91
CA PRO A 93 4.07 -0.35 23.91
C PRO A 93 5.00 -1.41 23.31
N ARG A 94 5.35 -2.44 24.07
CA ARG A 94 6.23 -3.55 23.64
C ARG A 94 5.47 -4.62 22.87
N ALA A 95 4.23 -4.89 23.24
CA ALA A 95 3.42 -5.96 22.67
C ALA A 95 2.88 -5.64 21.25
N GLN A 96 2.75 -4.37 20.86
CA GLN A 96 2.12 -3.98 19.61
C GLN A 96 2.79 -4.59 18.36
N MET A 97 4.13 -4.57 18.31
CA MET A 97 4.86 -5.11 17.16
C MET A 97 4.85 -6.64 17.12
N GLU A 98 4.87 -7.29 18.27
CA GLU A 98 4.73 -8.73 18.38
C GLU A 98 3.32 -9.18 17.93
N LEU A 99 2.27 -8.46 18.37
CA LEU A 99 0.90 -8.70 17.91
C LEU A 99 0.76 -8.49 16.39
N LEU A 100 1.44 -7.49 15.82
CA LEU A 100 1.48 -7.30 14.37
C LEU A 100 2.09 -8.52 13.68
N VAL A 101 3.23 -9.03 14.17
CA VAL A 101 3.87 -10.24 13.61
C VAL A 101 2.95 -11.45 13.73
N HIS A 102 2.27 -11.64 14.86
CA HIS A 102 1.31 -12.73 15.04
C HIS A 102 0.14 -12.62 14.08
N ALA A 103 -0.43 -11.42 13.92
CA ALA A 103 -1.48 -11.16 12.93
C ALA A 103 -1.01 -11.49 11.52
N LEU A 104 0.16 -10.99 11.09
CA LEU A 104 0.68 -11.22 9.74
C LEU A 104 1.01 -12.70 9.48
N ARG A 105 1.42 -13.45 10.48
CA ARG A 105 1.59 -14.91 10.38
C ARG A 105 0.25 -15.63 10.24
N HIS A 106 -0.81 -15.14 10.90
CA HIS A 106 -2.17 -15.66 10.72
C HIS A 106 -2.67 -15.43 9.29
N TYR A 107 -2.36 -14.27 8.69
CA TYR A 107 -2.69 -13.95 7.29
C TYR A 107 -1.58 -14.36 6.30
N ALA A 108 -0.76 -15.34 6.62
CA ALA A 108 0.32 -15.78 5.75
C ALA A 108 -0.23 -16.21 4.36
N GLY A 109 0.34 -15.64 3.31
CA GLY A 109 -0.14 -15.86 1.93
C GLY A 109 -1.26 -14.91 1.47
N GLU A 110 -1.82 -14.09 2.35
CA GLU A 110 -2.89 -13.15 2.04
C GLU A 110 -2.38 -11.71 1.93
N SER A 111 -3.09 -10.87 1.18
CA SER A 111 -2.74 -9.45 1.04
C SER A 111 -3.22 -8.65 2.24
N VAL A 112 -2.30 -7.91 2.86
CA VAL A 112 -2.55 -7.11 4.07
C VAL A 112 -2.06 -5.68 3.86
N ILE A 113 -2.82 -4.70 4.38
CA ILE A 113 -2.42 -3.30 4.51
C ILE A 113 -2.17 -3.01 5.99
N VAL A 114 -1.04 -2.39 6.30
CA VAL A 114 -0.71 -1.90 7.64
C VAL A 114 -0.61 -0.38 7.60
N TYR A 115 -1.46 0.31 8.35
CA TYR A 115 -1.41 1.76 8.49
C TYR A 115 -0.58 2.19 9.69
N SER A 116 0.38 3.05 9.45
CA SER A 116 1.28 3.63 10.45
C SER A 116 1.15 5.15 10.52
N PRO A 117 1.23 5.78 11.69
CA PRO A 117 0.89 7.19 11.86
C PRO A 117 1.90 8.17 11.26
N THR A 118 3.16 7.75 11.08
CA THR A 118 4.23 8.61 10.56
C THR A 118 5.13 7.85 9.59
N ILE A 119 5.81 8.59 8.72
CA ILE A 119 6.78 8.05 7.76
C ILE A 119 7.87 7.23 8.47
N ARG A 120 8.46 7.80 9.52
CA ARG A 120 9.47 7.11 10.32
C ARG A 120 8.95 5.78 10.87
N ARG A 121 7.71 5.77 11.37
CA ARG A 121 7.10 4.53 11.91
C ARG A 121 6.81 3.50 10.80
N VAL A 122 6.52 3.94 9.57
CA VAL A 122 6.41 3.06 8.40
C VAL A 122 7.74 2.35 8.14
N GLU A 123 8.84 3.12 8.06
CA GLU A 123 10.18 2.59 7.80
C GLU A 123 10.64 1.63 8.91
N GLU A 124 10.50 2.03 10.19
CA GLU A 124 10.80 1.18 11.34
C GLU A 124 9.95 -0.11 11.37
N THR A 125 8.69 -0.03 10.95
CA THR A 125 7.80 -1.20 10.90
C THR A 125 8.22 -2.16 9.81
N VAL A 126 8.57 -1.67 8.61
CA VAL A 126 9.06 -2.52 7.51
C VAL A 126 10.35 -3.22 7.92
N GLU A 127 11.32 -2.49 8.48
CA GLU A 127 12.58 -3.07 8.97
C GLU A 127 12.34 -4.18 10.00
N TYR A 128 11.49 -3.93 10.98
CA TYR A 128 11.15 -4.92 12.01
C TYR A 128 10.46 -6.17 11.42
N LEU A 129 9.58 -6.01 10.41
CA LEU A 129 8.91 -7.12 9.76
C LEU A 129 9.89 -7.96 8.92
N GLU A 130 10.81 -7.31 8.20
CA GLU A 130 11.87 -7.99 7.44
C GLU A 130 12.79 -8.79 8.39
N GLU A 131 13.17 -8.22 9.53
CA GLU A 131 13.94 -8.93 10.57
C GLU A 131 13.16 -10.13 11.17
N SER A 132 11.84 -10.04 11.21
CA SER A 132 10.94 -11.11 11.64
C SER A 132 10.65 -12.16 10.56
N GLY A 133 11.28 -12.04 9.37
CA GLY A 133 11.11 -12.94 8.23
C GLY A 133 9.83 -12.70 7.42
N ILE A 134 9.20 -11.54 7.56
CA ILE A 134 8.00 -11.15 6.83
C ILE A 134 8.36 -10.10 5.79
N ALA A 135 8.21 -10.44 4.50
CA ALA A 135 8.44 -9.50 3.42
C ALA A 135 7.36 -8.39 3.43
N ALA A 136 7.80 -7.14 3.59
CA ALA A 136 6.92 -5.97 3.61
C ALA A 136 7.52 -4.84 2.77
N ILE A 137 6.67 -3.96 2.25
CA ILE A 137 7.11 -2.79 1.48
C ILE A 137 6.51 -1.49 2.03
N PRO A 138 7.30 -0.40 2.08
CA PRO A 138 6.82 0.89 2.54
C PRO A 138 6.04 1.63 1.46
N TYR A 139 5.09 2.49 1.90
CA TYR A 139 4.38 3.43 1.03
C TYR A 139 4.08 4.74 1.77
N HIS A 140 4.71 5.84 1.37
CA HIS A 140 4.48 7.16 1.95
C HIS A 140 4.85 8.30 0.99
N ALA A 141 4.39 9.52 1.29
CA ALA A 141 4.50 10.68 0.40
C ALA A 141 5.95 11.15 0.12
N LYS A 142 6.90 10.88 1.02
CA LYS A 142 8.32 11.26 0.83
C LYS A 142 9.11 10.29 -0.05
N MET A 143 8.53 9.15 -0.42
CA MET A 143 9.19 8.23 -1.36
C MET A 143 9.31 8.88 -2.74
N GLU A 144 10.39 8.56 -3.44
CA GLU A 144 10.52 8.88 -4.85
C GLU A 144 9.34 8.31 -5.64
N THR A 145 8.82 9.09 -6.59
CA THR A 145 7.59 8.73 -7.31
C THR A 145 7.70 7.39 -8.03
N LEU A 146 8.88 7.10 -8.61
CA LEU A 146 9.11 5.83 -9.29
C LEU A 146 9.09 4.65 -8.31
N LEU A 147 9.81 4.75 -7.19
CA LEU A 147 9.87 3.71 -6.16
C LEU A 147 8.48 3.48 -5.53
N ARG A 148 7.76 4.56 -5.23
CA ARG A 148 6.40 4.48 -4.69
C ARG A 148 5.46 3.73 -5.62
N ARG A 149 5.56 3.98 -6.93
CA ARG A 149 4.79 3.29 -7.95
C ARG A 149 5.19 1.82 -8.08
N GLN A 150 6.49 1.51 -8.09
CA GLN A 150 7.00 0.13 -8.10
C GLN A 150 6.51 -0.66 -6.89
N ASN A 151 6.55 -0.09 -5.69
CA ASN A 151 6.04 -0.74 -4.49
C ASN A 151 4.54 -1.01 -4.60
N GLN A 152 3.77 -0.05 -5.11
CA GLN A 152 2.34 -0.25 -5.35
C GLN A 152 2.09 -1.41 -6.34
N GLU A 153 2.83 -1.46 -7.44
CA GLU A 153 2.70 -2.51 -8.47
C GLU A 153 3.09 -3.90 -7.89
N ARG A 154 4.17 -4.00 -7.12
CA ARG A 154 4.60 -5.23 -6.44
C ARG A 154 3.54 -5.76 -5.48
N TRP A 155 2.88 -4.86 -4.74
CA TRP A 155 1.78 -5.25 -3.84
C TRP A 155 0.52 -5.62 -4.61
N MET A 156 0.18 -4.89 -5.68
CA MET A 156 -0.99 -5.20 -6.53
C MET A 156 -0.85 -6.54 -7.25
N SER A 157 0.37 -6.94 -7.63
CA SER A 157 0.67 -8.21 -8.31
C SER A 157 0.87 -9.40 -7.37
N ASP A 158 0.69 -9.22 -6.05
CA ASP A 158 0.96 -10.23 -5.02
C ASP A 158 2.44 -10.71 -4.95
N GLU A 159 3.39 -9.96 -5.54
CA GLU A 159 4.82 -10.21 -5.37
C GLU A 159 5.24 -10.00 -3.91
N VAL A 160 4.72 -8.94 -3.28
CA VAL A 160 4.82 -8.71 -1.84
C VAL A 160 3.41 -8.50 -1.29
N ARG A 161 3.04 -9.26 -0.27
CA ARG A 161 1.67 -9.28 0.23
C ARG A 161 1.38 -8.29 1.35
N VAL A 162 2.41 -7.81 2.05
CA VAL A 162 2.27 -6.84 3.14
C VAL A 162 2.76 -5.47 2.68
N LEU A 163 1.87 -4.48 2.74
CA LEU A 163 2.19 -3.09 2.48
C LEU A 163 2.03 -2.30 3.77
N VAL A 164 3.08 -1.58 4.18
CA VAL A 164 3.05 -0.68 5.33
C VAL A 164 3.03 0.76 4.83
N GLY A 165 1.98 1.51 5.14
CA GLY A 165 1.84 2.86 4.62
C GLY A 165 1.31 3.87 5.63
N THR A 166 1.44 5.16 5.26
CA THR A 166 0.71 6.24 5.90
C THR A 166 -0.66 6.42 5.21
N ILE A 167 -1.46 7.38 5.68
CA ILE A 167 -2.72 7.80 5.02
C ILE A 167 -2.54 8.15 3.53
N ALA A 168 -1.31 8.41 3.07
CA ALA A 168 -1.02 8.65 1.66
C ALA A 168 -1.31 7.42 0.77
N PHE A 169 -1.42 6.22 1.36
CA PHE A 169 -1.86 5.01 0.68
C PHE A 169 -3.37 4.92 0.75
N GLY A 170 -4.05 5.56 -0.19
CA GLY A 170 -5.51 5.61 -0.11
C GLY A 170 -6.19 5.83 -1.44
N LEU A 171 -5.89 6.91 -2.12
CA LEU A 171 -6.61 7.30 -3.33
C LEU A 171 -6.29 6.39 -4.51
N GLY A 172 -7.34 5.86 -5.16
CA GLY A 172 -7.22 5.10 -6.40
C GLY A 172 -6.78 3.63 -6.26
N ILE A 173 -6.68 3.08 -5.05
CA ILE A 173 -6.29 1.69 -4.85
C ILE A 173 -7.52 0.80 -4.77
N ASN A 174 -7.62 -0.11 -5.71
CA ASN A 174 -8.72 -1.07 -5.79
C ASN A 174 -8.20 -2.50 -5.93
N LYS A 175 -7.71 -3.07 -4.82
CA LYS A 175 -7.37 -4.50 -4.74
C LYS A 175 -8.52 -5.23 -4.04
N PRO A 176 -9.21 -6.17 -4.71
CA PRO A 176 -10.40 -6.82 -4.15
C PRO A 176 -10.10 -7.70 -2.95
N ALA A 177 -9.02 -8.47 -3.02
CA ALA A 177 -8.71 -9.58 -2.09
C ALA A 177 -7.79 -9.16 -0.93
N VAL A 178 -8.03 -8.02 -0.29
CA VAL A 178 -7.33 -7.65 0.94
C VAL A 178 -7.99 -8.34 2.12
N ARG A 179 -7.26 -9.22 2.83
CA ARG A 179 -7.81 -10.01 3.94
C ARG A 179 -7.71 -9.33 5.29
N ALA A 180 -6.76 -8.42 5.47
CA ALA A 180 -6.70 -7.62 6.67
C ALA A 180 -6.25 -6.18 6.38
N VAL A 181 -6.83 -5.24 7.12
CA VAL A 181 -6.33 -3.87 7.27
C VAL A 181 -6.02 -3.64 8.74
N ILE A 182 -4.75 -3.39 9.04
CA ILE A 182 -4.24 -3.27 10.41
C ILE A 182 -3.78 -1.83 10.64
N HIS A 183 -4.31 -1.19 11.67
CA HIS A 183 -3.90 0.15 12.11
C HIS A 183 -3.00 0.03 13.35
N LEU A 184 -1.84 0.68 13.33
CA LEU A 184 -0.88 0.71 14.45
C LEU A 184 -1.02 1.96 15.33
N SER A 185 -2.08 2.74 15.15
CA SER A 185 -2.43 3.88 15.98
C SER A 185 -3.88 4.26 15.77
N LEU A 186 -4.42 5.08 16.67
CA LEU A 186 -5.75 5.68 16.48
C LEU A 186 -5.76 6.56 15.22
N PRO A 187 -6.68 6.35 14.28
CA PRO A 187 -6.95 7.28 13.18
C PRO A 187 -7.45 8.64 13.71
N GLN A 188 -7.43 9.67 12.88
CA GLN A 188 -7.87 11.00 13.31
C GLN A 188 -9.40 11.12 13.49
N SER A 189 -10.15 10.21 12.84
CA SER A 189 -11.62 10.17 12.93
C SER A 189 -12.18 8.79 12.59
N ILE A 190 -13.47 8.57 12.88
CA ILE A 190 -14.19 7.33 12.47
C ILE A 190 -14.33 7.29 10.94
N GLU A 191 -14.53 8.41 10.27
CA GLU A 191 -14.66 8.49 8.83
C GLU A 191 -13.37 8.02 8.14
N GLN A 192 -12.21 8.50 8.61
CA GLN A 192 -10.90 8.03 8.12
C GLN A 192 -10.74 6.53 8.38
N TYR A 193 -11.01 6.07 9.61
CA TYR A 193 -10.93 4.65 9.94
C TYR A 193 -11.82 3.80 9.04
N TYR A 194 -13.06 4.21 8.82
CA TYR A 194 -14.03 3.51 7.96
C TYR A 194 -13.57 3.43 6.51
N GLN A 195 -13.02 4.50 5.95
CA GLN A 195 -12.48 4.52 4.58
C GLN A 195 -11.26 3.62 4.42
N GLU A 196 -10.33 3.66 5.39
CA GLU A 196 -9.11 2.85 5.37
C GLU A 196 -9.44 1.38 5.61
N ALA A 197 -10.20 1.05 6.65
CA ALA A 197 -10.68 -0.29 6.96
C ALA A 197 -11.55 -0.88 5.82
N GLY A 198 -12.35 -0.03 5.15
CA GLY A 198 -13.20 -0.40 4.02
C GLY A 198 -12.45 -0.89 2.77
N ARG A 199 -11.11 -0.83 2.76
CA ARG A 199 -10.27 -1.45 1.71
C ARG A 199 -10.21 -2.96 1.85
N ALA A 200 -10.49 -3.50 3.03
CA ALA A 200 -10.61 -4.93 3.26
C ALA A 200 -11.85 -5.52 2.57
N GLY A 201 -11.74 -6.75 2.10
CA GLY A 201 -12.85 -7.57 1.64
C GLY A 201 -13.75 -6.93 0.58
N ARG A 202 -13.21 -6.21 -0.40
CA ARG A 202 -14.00 -5.63 -1.49
C ARG A 202 -14.60 -6.67 -2.44
N ASP A 203 -14.05 -7.88 -2.41
CA ASP A 203 -14.57 -9.06 -3.12
C ASP A 203 -15.75 -9.74 -2.39
N GLY A 204 -16.21 -9.20 -1.27
CA GLY A 204 -17.29 -9.74 -0.45
C GLY A 204 -16.91 -10.89 0.47
N ARG A 205 -15.68 -11.40 0.41
CA ARG A 205 -15.19 -12.45 1.31
C ARG A 205 -14.89 -11.88 2.71
N PRO A 206 -14.88 -12.71 3.76
CA PRO A 206 -14.50 -12.30 5.11
C PRO A 206 -13.14 -11.61 5.13
N ALA A 207 -13.03 -10.52 5.89
CA ALA A 207 -11.80 -9.79 6.08
C ALA A 207 -11.83 -9.04 7.41
N ASP A 208 -10.66 -8.83 8.01
CA ASP A 208 -10.53 -8.23 9.32
C ASP A 208 -10.02 -6.78 9.26
N CYS A 209 -10.60 -5.95 10.11
CA CYS A 209 -10.22 -4.56 10.32
C CYS A 209 -9.66 -4.43 11.74
N VAL A 210 -8.34 -4.52 11.87
CA VAL A 210 -7.66 -4.60 13.15
C VAL A 210 -7.13 -3.24 13.57
N LEU A 211 -7.44 -2.79 14.77
CA LEU A 211 -6.90 -1.56 15.37
C LEU A 211 -6.08 -1.93 16.61
N LEU A 212 -4.76 -1.89 16.46
CA LEU A 212 -3.79 -2.07 17.55
C LEU A 212 -3.33 -0.69 18.01
N TRP A 213 -3.96 -0.15 19.04
CA TRP A 213 -3.72 1.22 19.48
C TRP A 213 -3.09 1.28 20.88
N GLN A 214 -2.53 2.44 21.24
CA GLN A 214 -1.88 2.67 22.52
C GLN A 214 -2.37 3.98 23.14
N LYS A 215 -2.37 4.08 24.48
CA LYS A 215 -2.76 5.32 25.19
C LYS A 215 -1.99 6.56 24.74
N ARG A 216 -0.73 6.39 24.34
CA ARG A 216 0.10 7.48 23.81
C ARG A 216 -0.40 8.05 22.47
N ASP A 217 -1.26 7.32 21.75
CA ASP A 217 -1.80 7.79 20.46
C ASP A 217 -2.71 9.02 20.68
N HIS A 218 -3.33 9.16 21.84
CA HIS A 218 -4.06 10.37 22.22
C HIS A 218 -3.16 11.60 22.25
N ILE A 219 -1.92 11.45 22.73
CA ILE A 219 -0.91 12.54 22.78
C ILE A 219 -0.46 12.89 21.37
N LEU A 220 -0.27 11.88 20.53
CA LEU A 220 0.10 12.09 19.12
C LEU A 220 -1.00 12.83 18.36
N LEU A 221 -2.26 12.44 18.52
CA LEU A 221 -3.39 13.14 17.92
C LEU A 221 -3.50 14.59 18.43
N GLU A 222 -3.34 14.82 19.75
CA GLU A 222 -3.32 16.16 20.33
C GLU A 222 -2.23 17.03 19.73
N TYR A 223 -1.02 16.49 19.56
CA TYR A 223 0.09 17.19 18.94
C TYR A 223 -0.24 17.65 17.50
N PHE A 224 -0.91 16.82 16.69
CA PHE A 224 -1.33 17.21 15.35
C PHE A 224 -2.46 18.24 15.38
N ILE A 225 -3.42 18.11 16.30
CA ILE A 225 -4.53 19.05 16.46
C ILE A 225 -4.02 20.43 16.85
N ASN A 226 -3.07 20.51 17.78
CA ASN A 226 -2.48 21.76 18.25
C ASN A 226 -1.65 22.50 17.16
N LYS A 227 -1.30 21.83 16.06
CA LYS A 227 -0.66 22.46 14.91
C LYS A 227 -1.63 23.12 13.94
N ILE A 228 -2.93 22.89 14.08
CA ILE A 228 -3.95 23.51 13.25
C ILE A 228 -4.08 24.98 13.66
N SER A 229 -3.81 25.88 12.72
CA SER A 229 -3.86 27.34 12.95
C SER A 229 -5.27 27.89 13.03
N ASP A 230 -6.21 27.30 12.29
CA ASP A 230 -7.63 27.69 12.30
C ASP A 230 -8.32 27.13 13.55
N ASP A 231 -8.85 28.04 14.40
CA ASP A 231 -9.46 27.68 15.68
C ASP A 231 -10.74 26.85 15.50
N ALA A 232 -11.53 27.14 14.48
CA ALA A 232 -12.76 26.41 14.20
C ALA A 232 -12.44 24.98 13.70
N GLU A 233 -11.42 24.84 12.85
CA GLU A 233 -10.97 23.51 12.41
C GLU A 233 -10.30 22.74 13.54
N ARG A 234 -9.56 23.39 14.41
CA ARG A 234 -8.95 22.77 15.61
C ARG A 234 -10.02 22.21 16.55
N GLU A 235 -11.11 22.95 16.77
CA GLU A 235 -12.24 22.46 17.58
C GLU A 235 -12.97 21.29 16.91
N ARG A 236 -13.19 21.34 15.58
CA ARG A 236 -13.75 20.21 14.82
C ARG A 236 -12.86 18.98 14.91
N ALA A 237 -11.55 19.13 14.76
CA ALA A 237 -10.57 18.04 14.90
C ALA A 237 -10.57 17.45 16.32
N SER A 238 -10.66 18.30 17.35
CA SER A 238 -10.81 17.86 18.75
C SER A 238 -12.11 17.08 18.95
N GLY A 239 -13.19 17.49 18.31
CA GLY A 239 -14.47 16.76 18.28
C GLY A 239 -14.31 15.36 17.67
N ARG A 240 -13.67 15.26 16.49
CA ARG A 240 -13.39 13.98 15.83
C ARG A 240 -12.53 13.05 16.69
N LYS A 241 -11.47 13.59 17.32
CA LYS A 241 -10.63 12.83 18.28
C LYS A 241 -11.48 12.26 19.42
N ARG A 242 -12.37 13.05 20.05
CA ARG A 242 -13.23 12.55 21.12
C ARG A 242 -14.11 11.37 20.68
N VAL A 243 -14.59 11.41 19.44
CA VAL A 243 -15.46 10.36 18.89
C VAL A 243 -14.69 9.07 18.62
N ILE A 244 -13.53 9.14 17.97
CA ILE A 244 -12.71 7.94 17.68
C ILE A 244 -12.13 7.32 18.97
N SER A 245 -11.75 8.15 19.96
CA SER A 245 -11.32 7.65 21.27
C SER A 245 -12.44 6.88 21.96
N ARG A 246 -13.66 7.44 22.01
CA ARG A 246 -14.82 6.74 22.57
C ARG A 246 -15.13 5.44 21.83
N PHE A 247 -14.98 5.41 20.52
CA PHE A 247 -15.14 4.19 19.73
C PHE A 247 -14.13 3.12 20.14
N ALA A 248 -12.87 3.48 20.34
CA ALA A 248 -11.82 2.55 20.74
C ALA A 248 -12.05 1.99 22.15
N ASP A 249 -12.41 2.85 23.10
CA ASP A 249 -12.63 2.48 24.53
C ASP A 249 -13.97 1.76 24.76
N SER A 250 -14.91 1.81 23.82
CA SER A 250 -16.28 1.31 24.02
C SER A 250 -16.35 -0.22 23.99
N HIS A 251 -17.24 -0.78 24.80
CA HIS A 251 -17.64 -2.19 24.79
C HIS A 251 -18.91 -2.44 23.95
N ASN A 252 -19.44 -1.42 23.27
CA ASN A 252 -20.61 -1.56 22.41
C ASN A 252 -20.19 -2.16 21.04
N CYS A 253 -21.15 -2.76 20.33
CA CYS A 253 -20.95 -3.30 19.00
C CYS A 253 -20.28 -2.30 18.05
N ARG A 254 -19.14 -2.65 17.45
CA ARG A 254 -18.34 -1.77 16.58
C ARG A 254 -19.13 -1.34 15.34
N HIS A 255 -19.78 -2.29 14.66
CA HIS A 255 -20.61 -1.99 13.49
C HIS A 255 -21.76 -1.03 13.83
N ARG A 256 -22.43 -1.26 14.98
CA ARG A 256 -23.52 -0.39 15.41
C ARG A 256 -23.04 1.03 15.65
N GLN A 257 -21.88 1.20 16.29
CA GLN A 257 -21.30 2.53 16.52
C GLN A 257 -20.98 3.24 15.20
N ILE A 258 -20.39 2.53 14.20
CA ILE A 258 -20.14 3.07 12.87
C ILE A 258 -21.44 3.47 12.18
N CYS A 259 -22.45 2.62 12.15
CA CYS A 259 -23.75 2.92 11.56
C CYS A 259 -24.38 4.18 12.20
N LEU A 260 -24.41 4.23 13.52
CA LEU A 260 -24.96 5.39 14.27
C LEU A 260 -24.20 6.68 13.97
N HIS A 261 -22.87 6.61 13.86
CA HIS A 261 -22.03 7.76 13.51
C HIS A 261 -22.41 8.35 12.14
N PHE A 262 -22.65 7.50 11.15
CA PHE A 262 -23.12 7.93 9.84
C PHE A 262 -24.63 8.19 9.75
N GLY A 263 -25.34 8.09 10.88
CA GLY A 263 -26.77 8.41 10.99
C GLY A 263 -27.70 7.29 10.51
N GLU A 264 -27.20 6.04 10.41
CA GLU A 264 -28.00 4.83 10.23
C GLU A 264 -28.31 4.23 11.60
N THR A 265 -29.58 3.91 11.86
CA THR A 265 -30.00 3.18 13.07
C THR A 265 -30.28 1.73 12.70
N PRO A 266 -29.35 0.81 12.94
CA PRO A 266 -29.59 -0.60 12.63
C PRO A 266 -30.64 -1.20 13.57
N PRO A 267 -31.47 -2.15 13.10
CA PRO A 267 -32.52 -2.80 13.91
C PRO A 267 -31.97 -3.80 14.93
N TRP A 268 -30.67 -4.07 14.89
CA TRP A 268 -29.96 -5.01 15.77
C TRP A 268 -29.02 -4.26 16.72
N GLU A 269 -28.78 -4.82 17.89
CA GLU A 269 -27.82 -4.29 18.87
C GLU A 269 -26.41 -4.92 18.76
N SER A 270 -26.36 -6.17 18.34
CA SER A 270 -25.14 -6.96 18.16
C SER A 270 -25.03 -7.43 16.71
N CYS A 271 -23.83 -7.27 16.12
CA CYS A 271 -23.56 -7.72 14.75
C CYS A 271 -23.11 -9.19 14.66
N GLY A 272 -22.72 -9.81 15.78
CA GLY A 272 -22.16 -11.16 15.82
C GLY A 272 -20.76 -11.30 15.22
N ASN A 273 -20.13 -10.21 14.72
CA ASN A 273 -18.88 -10.28 13.97
C ASN A 273 -17.90 -9.12 14.31
N CYS A 274 -17.79 -8.74 15.57
CA CYS A 274 -16.75 -7.81 16.04
C CYS A 274 -16.21 -8.26 17.40
N ASP A 275 -15.11 -7.67 17.85
CA ASP A 275 -14.45 -7.99 19.12
C ASP A 275 -15.34 -7.91 20.37
N ASN A 276 -16.41 -7.10 20.31
CA ASN A 276 -17.38 -6.96 21.41
C ASN A 276 -18.61 -7.88 21.27
N CYS A 277 -18.82 -8.50 20.10
CA CYS A 277 -19.99 -9.35 19.84
C CYS A 277 -19.64 -10.82 19.67
N SER A 278 -18.38 -11.15 19.39
CA SER A 278 -17.88 -12.50 19.15
C SER A 278 -16.61 -12.78 19.94
N VAL A 279 -16.16 -14.02 19.93
CA VAL A 279 -14.89 -14.40 20.56
C VAL A 279 -13.74 -13.80 19.77
N LYS A 280 -12.81 -13.17 20.46
CA LYS A 280 -11.59 -12.63 19.86
C LYS A 280 -10.76 -13.79 19.26
N PRO A 281 -10.10 -13.56 18.10
CA PRO A 281 -9.20 -14.54 17.51
C PRO A 281 -8.10 -14.95 18.49
N GLU A 282 -7.68 -16.21 18.42
CA GLU A 282 -6.66 -16.76 19.33
C GLU A 282 -5.34 -15.96 19.30
N TRP A 283 -4.93 -15.50 18.11
CA TRP A 283 -3.71 -14.70 17.94
C TRP A 283 -3.78 -13.33 18.63
N LEU A 284 -4.98 -12.79 18.87
CA LEU A 284 -5.23 -11.53 19.57
C LEU A 284 -5.43 -11.72 21.09
N SER A 285 -5.83 -12.93 21.51
CA SER A 285 -6.14 -13.28 22.91
C SER A 285 -4.96 -13.90 23.66
N LYS A 286 -3.90 -14.32 22.97
CA LYS A 286 -2.69 -14.81 23.62
C LYS A 286 -2.06 -13.68 24.44
N GLU A 287 -2.16 -13.77 25.77
CA GLU A 287 -1.24 -13.05 26.65
C GLU A 287 0.17 -13.41 26.19
N ILE A 288 0.93 -12.43 25.75
CA ILE A 288 2.35 -12.60 25.47
C ILE A 288 3.01 -12.79 26.84
N LYS A 289 3.02 -14.04 27.33
CA LYS A 289 3.80 -14.41 28.51
C LYS A 289 5.25 -14.23 28.11
N GLY A 290 5.89 -13.24 28.74
CA GLY A 290 7.20 -12.75 28.43
C GLY A 290 8.18 -13.83 27.98
N VAL A 291 8.52 -13.79 26.72
CA VAL A 291 9.88 -14.13 26.33
C VAL A 291 10.71 -12.98 26.87
N ASP A 292 11.72 -13.26 27.69
CA ASP A 292 12.68 -12.28 28.16
C ASP A 292 13.27 -11.53 26.96
N VAL A 293 12.61 -10.44 26.58
CA VAL A 293 13.14 -9.49 25.61
C VAL A 293 13.98 -8.52 26.42
N PRO A 294 15.29 -8.44 26.17
CA PRO A 294 16.16 -7.51 26.88
C PRO A 294 15.60 -6.09 26.76
N GLU A 295 15.63 -5.40 27.84
CA GLU A 295 15.16 -4.04 28.04
C GLU A 295 15.79 -3.07 27.03
N VAL A 296 15.12 -2.84 25.88
CA VAL A 296 15.46 -1.70 25.04
C VAL A 296 15.04 -0.47 25.84
N ALA A 297 16.04 0.17 26.44
CA ALA A 297 15.91 1.35 27.25
C ALA A 297 14.90 2.31 26.61
N ALA A 298 13.90 2.69 27.41
CA ALA A 298 12.95 3.73 27.09
C ALA A 298 13.71 5.03 26.82
N ARG A 299 14.14 5.24 25.58
CA ARG A 299 14.69 6.51 25.16
C ARG A 299 13.56 7.51 25.20
N LYS A 300 13.66 8.49 26.12
CA LYS A 300 12.91 9.73 26.10
C LYS A 300 12.81 10.18 24.65
N ALA A 301 11.57 10.32 24.15
CA ALA A 301 11.32 10.89 22.86
C ALA A 301 11.91 12.30 22.83
N TYR A 302 13.12 12.43 22.31
CA TYR A 302 13.73 13.72 22.01
C TYR A 302 13.07 14.23 20.74
N PHE A 303 12.22 15.22 20.88
CA PHE A 303 11.72 16.02 19.77
C PHE A 303 12.76 17.10 19.49
N PRO A 304 13.50 17.06 18.38
CA PRO A 304 14.32 18.17 17.99
C PRO A 304 13.42 19.36 17.63
N PRO A 305 13.77 20.60 18.03
CA PRO A 305 13.04 21.79 17.62
C PRO A 305 13.23 22.04 16.13
N THR A 306 12.12 22.26 15.44
CA THR A 306 11.96 23.05 14.22
C THR A 306 12.77 22.72 12.97
N SER A 307 12.16 21.97 12.08
CA SER A 307 12.07 22.38 10.68
C SER A 307 10.62 22.23 10.24
N SER A 308 10.04 23.30 9.75
CA SER A 308 8.63 23.40 9.36
C SER A 308 8.30 22.36 8.31
N PRO A 309 7.30 21.48 8.51
CA PRO A 309 6.75 20.70 7.42
C PRO A 309 5.84 21.63 6.61
N SER A 310 6.24 21.88 5.39
CA SER A 310 5.40 22.42 4.34
C SER A 310 4.08 21.66 4.30
N PHE A 311 2.97 22.35 4.48
CA PHE A 311 1.65 21.85 4.20
C PHE A 311 1.60 21.36 2.75
N TYR A 312 1.30 20.10 2.56
CA TYR A 312 1.09 19.54 1.24
C TYR A 312 -0.26 20.02 0.70
N THR A 313 -0.19 21.09 -0.09
CA THR A 313 -1.20 21.37 -1.11
C THR A 313 -0.83 20.53 -2.32
N PRO A 314 -1.70 19.67 -2.86
CA PRO A 314 -1.39 18.97 -4.10
C PRO A 314 -1.27 19.99 -5.22
N MET A 315 -0.05 20.26 -5.66
CA MET A 315 0.16 20.96 -6.93
C MET A 315 -0.27 20.05 -8.07
N LEU A 316 -1.35 20.41 -8.72
CA LEU A 316 -1.66 20.00 -10.07
C LEU A 316 -0.65 20.68 -11.00
N SER A 317 0.34 19.93 -11.44
CA SER A 317 1.17 20.34 -12.56
C SER A 317 0.32 20.32 -13.83
N SER A 318 0.03 21.52 -14.31
CA SER A 318 -0.51 21.76 -15.63
C SER A 318 0.63 21.61 -16.65
N GLU A 319 0.69 20.48 -17.36
CA GLU A 319 1.39 20.45 -18.63
C GLU A 319 0.38 20.60 -19.76
N LYS A 320 0.59 21.68 -20.51
CA LYS A 320 -0.08 21.97 -21.77
C LYS A 320 0.45 21.05 -22.85
N THR A 321 -0.42 20.34 -23.53
CA THR A 321 -0.23 20.00 -24.93
C THR A 321 -1.54 20.21 -25.68
N SER A 322 -1.47 21.12 -26.61
CA SER A 322 -2.39 21.33 -27.71
C SER A 322 -2.33 20.13 -28.66
N ASP A 323 -3.45 19.57 -29.15
CA ASP A 323 -3.83 19.69 -30.53
C ASP A 323 -5.06 18.85 -30.95
N GLU A 324 -5.86 19.53 -31.75
CA GLU A 324 -6.75 19.16 -32.86
C GLU A 324 -7.61 17.89 -32.87
N SER A 325 -8.87 18.24 -32.91
CA SER A 325 -10.05 17.67 -33.60
C SER A 325 -9.85 16.54 -34.61
N ARG A 326 -10.66 15.47 -34.43
CA ARG A 326 -11.41 14.84 -35.54
C ARG A 326 -12.55 13.95 -35.05
N GLU A 327 -13.75 14.23 -35.53
CA GLU A 327 -14.97 13.44 -35.40
C GLU A 327 -14.79 12.01 -35.89
N LYS A 328 -15.44 11.06 -35.25
CA LYS A 328 -15.73 9.73 -35.81
C LYS A 328 -17.15 9.27 -35.52
N PRO A 329 -17.80 8.59 -36.46
CA PRO A 329 -19.20 8.24 -36.41
C PRO A 329 -19.50 7.03 -35.51
N ARG A 330 -20.71 7.05 -34.93
CA ARG A 330 -21.29 5.97 -34.15
C ARG A 330 -21.66 4.79 -35.04
N VAL A 331 -21.19 3.59 -34.68
CA VAL A 331 -21.74 2.33 -35.20
C VAL A 331 -22.43 1.61 -34.04
N ARG A 332 -23.62 1.10 -34.35
CA ARG A 332 -24.59 0.48 -33.42
C ARG A 332 -24.16 -0.91 -32.93
N ASP A 333 -24.69 -1.24 -31.77
CA ASP A 333 -24.50 -2.42 -30.95
C ASP A 333 -24.79 -3.77 -31.62
N ALA A 334 -23.91 -4.74 -31.33
CA ALA A 334 -24.22 -6.17 -31.37
C ALA A 334 -23.96 -6.75 -29.97
N ALA A 335 -24.84 -7.67 -29.56
CA ALA A 335 -24.94 -8.27 -28.24
C ALA A 335 -23.62 -8.90 -27.69
N PRO A 336 -23.43 -9.00 -26.35
CA PRO A 336 -22.17 -9.42 -25.75
C PRO A 336 -21.93 -10.92 -25.94
N ALA A 337 -20.86 -11.28 -26.64
CA ALA A 337 -20.28 -12.61 -26.58
C ALA A 337 -19.46 -12.73 -25.29
N GLU A 338 -19.65 -13.81 -24.53
CA GLU A 338 -18.91 -14.12 -23.31
C GLU A 338 -17.40 -14.17 -23.59
N SER A 339 -16.60 -13.52 -22.79
CA SER A 339 -15.14 -13.52 -22.92
C SER A 339 -14.58 -14.88 -22.48
N ASP A 340 -13.73 -15.47 -23.31
CA ASP A 340 -13.02 -16.73 -23.03
C ASP A 340 -12.04 -16.54 -21.86
N PRO A 341 -12.27 -17.16 -20.69
CA PRO A 341 -11.42 -16.93 -19.51
C PRO A 341 -9.98 -17.43 -19.70
N MET A 342 -9.77 -18.45 -20.53
CA MET A 342 -8.44 -19.00 -20.79
C MET A 342 -7.62 -18.08 -21.69
N LEU A 343 -8.24 -17.48 -22.69
CA LEU A 343 -7.59 -16.46 -23.53
C LEU A 343 -7.25 -15.20 -22.73
N ALA A 344 -8.13 -14.79 -21.83
CA ALA A 344 -7.89 -13.64 -20.97
C ALA A 344 -6.67 -13.86 -20.06
N GLU A 345 -6.53 -15.02 -19.45
CA GLU A 345 -5.36 -15.34 -18.60
C GLU A 345 -4.08 -15.45 -19.42
N TYR A 346 -4.14 -16.10 -20.58
CA TYR A 346 -3.01 -16.17 -21.51
C TYR A 346 -2.52 -14.78 -21.94
N LEU A 347 -3.42 -13.87 -22.32
CA LEU A 347 -3.07 -12.51 -22.70
C LEU A 347 -2.57 -11.65 -21.53
N ARG A 348 -3.05 -11.91 -20.28
CA ARG A 348 -2.50 -11.27 -19.07
C ARG A 348 -1.06 -11.70 -18.82
N GLU A 349 -0.75 -12.98 -19.04
CA GLU A 349 0.61 -13.50 -18.89
C GLU A 349 1.53 -12.97 -19.99
N TRP A 350 1.07 -12.97 -21.25
CA TRP A 350 1.77 -12.38 -22.37
C TRP A 350 2.09 -10.89 -22.09
N ARG A 351 1.12 -10.10 -21.64
CA ARG A 351 1.29 -8.69 -21.30
C ARG A 351 2.33 -8.49 -20.19
N ARG A 352 2.33 -9.36 -19.17
CA ARG A 352 3.34 -9.34 -18.09
C ARG A 352 4.76 -9.56 -18.63
N ASN A 353 4.92 -10.50 -19.54
CA ASN A 353 6.22 -10.79 -20.16
C ASN A 353 6.69 -9.63 -21.04
N MET A 354 5.83 -9.10 -21.92
CA MET A 354 6.13 -7.93 -22.75
C MET A 354 6.49 -6.69 -21.90
N ALA A 355 5.80 -6.49 -20.79
CA ALA A 355 6.08 -5.39 -19.88
C ALA A 355 7.48 -5.52 -19.23
N ARG A 356 7.89 -6.75 -18.88
CA ARG A 356 9.24 -7.03 -18.35
C ARG A 356 10.32 -6.79 -19.40
N GLU A 357 10.14 -7.30 -20.60
CA GLU A 357 11.09 -7.15 -21.72
C GLU A 357 11.32 -5.69 -22.08
N ASN A 358 10.23 -4.90 -22.12
CA ASN A 358 10.30 -3.48 -22.47
C ASN A 358 10.59 -2.57 -21.25
N LYS A 359 10.74 -3.14 -20.04
CA LYS A 359 10.97 -2.41 -18.77
C LYS A 359 9.92 -1.32 -18.51
N VAL A 360 8.68 -1.59 -18.89
CA VAL A 360 7.54 -0.69 -18.70
C VAL A 360 6.43 -1.39 -17.88
N PRO A 361 5.59 -0.66 -17.16
CA PRO A 361 4.44 -1.23 -16.47
C PRO A 361 3.45 -1.90 -17.42
N ALA A 362 2.83 -2.99 -16.99
CA ALA A 362 1.93 -3.81 -17.81
C ALA A 362 0.76 -3.03 -18.44
N TYR A 363 0.23 -2.02 -17.74
CA TYR A 363 -0.87 -1.18 -18.24
C TYR A 363 -0.43 -0.22 -19.38
N ILE A 364 0.86 0.07 -19.50
CA ILE A 364 1.40 0.85 -20.65
C ILE A 364 1.30 0.01 -21.92
N ILE A 365 1.55 -1.28 -21.84
CA ILE A 365 1.35 -2.20 -22.97
C ILE A 365 -0.15 -2.25 -23.30
N LEU A 366 -0.99 -2.73 -22.36
CA LEU A 366 -2.44 -2.82 -22.54
C LEU A 366 -3.16 -2.64 -21.19
N HIS A 367 -4.24 -1.84 -21.19
CA HIS A 367 -5.17 -1.78 -20.06
C HIS A 367 -6.01 -3.07 -19.98
N ASP A 368 -6.53 -3.40 -18.79
CA ASP A 368 -7.37 -4.60 -18.59
C ASP A 368 -8.63 -4.56 -19.47
N SER A 369 -9.27 -3.40 -19.58
CA SER A 369 -10.42 -3.20 -20.49
C SER A 369 -10.07 -3.44 -21.96
N THR A 370 -8.86 -3.05 -22.40
CA THR A 370 -8.38 -3.30 -23.76
C THR A 370 -8.12 -4.79 -23.98
N LEU A 371 -7.60 -5.47 -22.94
CA LEU A 371 -7.35 -6.91 -22.98
C LEU A 371 -8.67 -7.70 -23.06
N GLU A 372 -9.70 -7.31 -22.32
CA GLU A 372 -11.05 -7.89 -22.41
C GLU A 372 -11.67 -7.68 -23.81
N GLU A 373 -11.48 -6.49 -24.41
CA GLU A 373 -11.93 -6.22 -25.78
C GLU A 373 -11.17 -7.06 -26.82
N LEU A 374 -9.87 -7.31 -26.62
CA LEU A 374 -9.11 -8.24 -27.45
C LEU A 374 -9.62 -9.68 -27.36
N CYS A 375 -9.97 -10.14 -26.15
CA CYS A 375 -10.57 -11.46 -25.94
C CYS A 375 -11.93 -11.60 -26.64
N ARG A 376 -12.72 -10.52 -26.62
CA ARG A 376 -14.04 -10.49 -27.22
C ARG A 376 -13.98 -10.40 -28.75
N ARG A 377 -13.15 -9.52 -29.30
CA ARG A 377 -13.10 -9.22 -30.76
C ARG A 377 -12.17 -10.12 -31.54
N ARG A 378 -11.13 -10.66 -30.90
CA ARG A 378 -10.10 -11.53 -31.52
C ARG A 378 -9.62 -11.03 -32.87
N PRO A 379 -9.05 -9.80 -32.98
CA PRO A 379 -8.65 -9.23 -34.24
C PRO A 379 -7.63 -10.12 -34.96
N ALA A 380 -7.83 -10.36 -36.26
CA ALA A 380 -6.98 -11.20 -37.07
C ALA A 380 -5.87 -10.41 -37.80
N ASN A 381 -6.06 -9.10 -37.98
CA ASN A 381 -5.16 -8.22 -38.73
C ASN A 381 -5.05 -6.83 -38.08
N PHE A 382 -4.10 -6.01 -38.56
CA PHE A 382 -3.86 -4.66 -38.04
C PHE A 382 -5.05 -3.70 -38.18
N ALA A 383 -5.87 -3.86 -39.22
CA ALA A 383 -7.03 -3.00 -39.45
C ALA A 383 -8.10 -3.24 -38.37
N GLU A 384 -8.35 -4.50 -38.00
CA GLU A 384 -9.25 -4.89 -36.94
C GLU A 384 -8.67 -4.54 -35.54
N LEU A 385 -7.35 -4.72 -35.38
CA LEU A 385 -6.66 -4.39 -34.13
C LEU A 385 -6.78 -2.91 -33.77
N ARG A 386 -6.67 -2.02 -34.77
CA ARG A 386 -6.84 -0.56 -34.57
C ARG A 386 -8.27 -0.16 -34.19
N GLN A 387 -9.26 -1.02 -34.43
CA GLN A 387 -10.65 -0.78 -34.02
C GLN A 387 -10.93 -1.20 -32.56
N VAL A 388 -9.97 -1.85 -31.90
CA VAL A 388 -10.09 -2.24 -30.49
C VAL A 388 -9.94 -1.01 -29.61
N PRO A 389 -10.93 -0.69 -28.73
CA PRO A 389 -10.84 0.42 -27.80
C PRO A 389 -9.57 0.32 -26.92
N GLY A 390 -8.79 1.40 -26.89
CA GLY A 390 -7.53 1.45 -26.14
C GLY A 390 -6.27 1.06 -26.94
N ILE A 391 -6.41 0.68 -28.22
CA ILE A 391 -5.30 0.49 -29.16
C ILE A 391 -5.34 1.61 -30.21
N GLY A 392 -4.60 2.69 -29.92
CA GLY A 392 -4.38 3.77 -30.89
C GLY A 392 -3.23 3.45 -31.86
N GLU A 393 -3.03 4.30 -32.87
CA GLU A 393 -2.00 4.11 -33.93
C GLU A 393 -0.61 3.80 -33.32
N LYS A 394 -0.15 4.60 -32.36
CA LYS A 394 1.16 4.39 -31.69
C LYS A 394 1.30 3.03 -31.02
N LYS A 395 0.25 2.52 -30.38
CA LYS A 395 0.28 1.20 -29.73
C LYS A 395 0.18 0.06 -30.73
N ALA A 396 -0.60 0.24 -31.80
CA ALA A 396 -0.68 -0.72 -32.88
C ALA A 396 0.67 -0.85 -33.62
N ASP A 397 1.38 0.25 -33.84
CA ASP A 397 2.68 0.26 -34.51
C ASP A 397 3.79 -0.37 -33.62
N VAL A 398 3.76 -0.17 -32.32
CA VAL A 398 4.79 -0.68 -31.38
C VAL A 398 4.54 -2.12 -30.94
N TYR A 399 3.29 -2.50 -30.65
CA TYR A 399 2.95 -3.81 -30.05
C TYR A 399 1.97 -4.62 -30.90
N GLY A 400 1.54 -4.11 -32.06
CA GLY A 400 0.47 -4.74 -32.84
C GLY A 400 0.86 -6.09 -33.43
N ALA A 401 2.11 -6.24 -33.85
CA ALA A 401 2.60 -7.50 -34.43
C ALA A 401 2.60 -8.61 -33.34
N GLU A 402 3.10 -8.30 -32.15
CA GLU A 402 3.19 -9.21 -31.01
C GLU A 402 1.80 -9.57 -30.46
N ILE A 403 0.85 -8.61 -30.41
CA ILE A 403 -0.54 -8.86 -30.01
C ILE A 403 -1.20 -9.84 -30.97
N LEU A 404 -1.10 -9.60 -32.27
CA LEU A 404 -1.67 -10.48 -33.30
C LEU A 404 -1.02 -11.87 -33.31
N GLN A 405 0.27 -11.94 -33.01
CA GLN A 405 0.99 -13.21 -32.86
C GLN A 405 0.53 -13.98 -31.61
N ALA A 406 0.35 -13.30 -30.48
CA ALA A 406 -0.17 -13.90 -29.25
C ALA A 406 -1.58 -14.47 -29.46
N LEU A 407 -2.47 -13.73 -30.14
CA LEU A 407 -3.81 -14.21 -30.46
C LEU A 407 -3.81 -15.43 -31.39
N ARG A 408 -2.91 -15.47 -32.38
CA ARG A 408 -2.73 -16.63 -33.28
C ARG A 408 -2.19 -17.84 -32.54
N ASN A 409 -1.22 -17.67 -31.67
CA ASN A 409 -0.60 -18.75 -30.90
C ASN A 409 -1.61 -19.42 -29.96
N PHE A 410 -2.56 -18.69 -29.40
CA PHE A 410 -3.63 -19.25 -28.60
C PHE A 410 -4.63 -20.10 -29.44
N GLY A 411 -4.91 -19.71 -30.67
CA GLY A 411 -5.80 -20.45 -31.59
C GLY A 411 -5.19 -21.73 -32.21
N GLY A 412 -3.88 -21.90 -32.14
CA GLY A 412 -3.14 -22.96 -32.83
C GLY A 412 -2.89 -24.27 -32.05
N GLY A 413 -3.53 -24.50 -30.90
CA GLY A 413 -3.51 -25.80 -30.21
C GLY A 413 -2.14 -26.34 -29.77
N ALA A 414 -1.08 -25.57 -29.84
CA ALA A 414 0.24 -25.98 -29.39
C ALA A 414 0.43 -25.59 -27.92
N ARG A 415 0.31 -26.58 -27.06
CA ARG A 415 0.76 -26.54 -25.67
C ARG A 415 2.29 -26.46 -25.67
N ALA A 416 2.85 -25.30 -25.90
CA ALA A 416 4.23 -25.03 -25.58
C ALA A 416 4.31 -24.84 -24.05
N ALA A 417 4.84 -25.82 -23.35
CA ALA A 417 5.28 -25.65 -21.99
C ALA A 417 6.27 -24.46 -21.95
N PRO A 418 6.05 -23.47 -21.09
CA PRO A 418 7.08 -22.49 -20.87
C PRO A 418 8.16 -23.11 -19.99
N THR A 419 9.24 -23.53 -20.58
CA THR A 419 10.55 -23.48 -19.93
C THR A 419 11.02 -22.02 -19.94
N ALA A 420 10.29 -21.17 -19.24
CA ALA A 420 10.86 -19.93 -18.74
C ALA A 420 11.73 -20.33 -17.56
N ALA A 421 13.04 -20.23 -17.74
CA ALA A 421 14.01 -20.31 -16.67
C ALA A 421 13.50 -19.39 -15.55
N ARG A 422 13.22 -19.98 -14.41
CA ARG A 422 12.89 -19.32 -13.17
C ARG A 422 14.00 -18.29 -12.94
N GLU A 423 13.69 -16.99 -12.97
CA GLU A 423 14.72 -16.02 -12.59
C GLU A 423 15.28 -16.44 -11.24
N PRO A 424 16.60 -16.58 -11.12
CA PRO A 424 17.20 -17.04 -9.88
C PRO A 424 16.78 -16.10 -8.75
N ALA A 425 16.47 -16.67 -7.60
CA ALA A 425 16.12 -15.92 -6.40
C ALA A 425 17.16 -14.80 -6.15
N PRO A 426 16.80 -13.67 -5.54
CA PRO A 426 17.73 -12.56 -5.29
C PRO A 426 19.06 -12.99 -4.67
N ALA A 427 19.05 -14.00 -3.80
CA ALA A 427 20.26 -14.60 -3.22
C ALA A 427 21.07 -15.37 -4.26
N GLU A 428 20.42 -16.15 -5.12
CA GLU A 428 21.09 -16.93 -6.20
C GLU A 428 21.75 -16.01 -7.24
N GLN A 429 21.08 -14.89 -7.57
CA GLN A 429 21.64 -13.89 -8.48
C GLN A 429 22.88 -13.21 -7.88
N THR A 430 22.84 -12.87 -6.58
CA THR A 430 24.01 -12.34 -5.87
C THR A 430 25.14 -13.36 -5.82
N LEU A 431 24.82 -14.60 -5.48
CA LEU A 431 25.79 -15.71 -5.43
C LEU A 431 26.48 -15.91 -6.78
N ARG A 432 25.72 -15.87 -7.87
CA ARG A 432 26.28 -15.99 -9.22
C ARG A 432 27.25 -14.85 -9.53
N LEU A 433 26.85 -13.59 -9.26
CA LEU A 433 27.69 -12.41 -9.52
C LEU A 433 28.94 -12.38 -8.63
N LEU A 434 28.86 -12.87 -7.38
CA LEU A 434 30.01 -13.06 -6.50
C LEU A 434 30.98 -14.11 -7.07
N ASN A 435 30.48 -15.25 -7.59
CA ASN A 435 31.29 -16.29 -8.22
C ASN A 435 31.91 -15.81 -9.53
N GLU A 436 31.33 -14.80 -10.19
CA GLU A 436 31.92 -14.10 -11.36
C GLU A 436 32.99 -13.08 -10.94
N GLY A 437 33.29 -12.93 -9.64
CA GLY A 437 34.33 -12.04 -9.11
C GLY A 437 33.94 -10.55 -9.10
N ARG A 438 32.63 -10.22 -9.13
CA ARG A 438 32.13 -8.84 -9.09
C ARG A 438 32.23 -8.23 -7.70
N SER A 439 32.56 -6.93 -7.62
CA SER A 439 32.54 -6.20 -6.36
C SER A 439 31.13 -5.92 -5.86
N PHE A 440 30.97 -5.58 -4.58
CA PHE A 440 29.65 -5.25 -4.01
C PHE A 440 29.01 -4.03 -4.70
N GLU A 441 29.80 -3.05 -5.11
CA GLU A 441 29.35 -1.88 -5.86
C GLU A 441 28.87 -2.26 -7.27
N GLU A 442 29.57 -3.16 -7.95
CA GLU A 442 29.16 -3.67 -9.27
C GLU A 442 27.87 -4.49 -9.15
N ILE A 443 27.77 -5.37 -8.16
CA ILE A 443 26.56 -6.16 -7.89
C ILE A 443 25.39 -5.24 -7.54
N ALA A 444 25.61 -4.21 -6.72
CA ALA A 444 24.61 -3.21 -6.38
C ALA A 444 24.09 -2.47 -7.62
N ARG A 445 25.00 -2.10 -8.53
CA ARG A 445 24.66 -1.44 -9.81
C ARG A 445 23.89 -2.36 -10.74
N ILE A 446 24.36 -3.60 -10.94
CA ILE A 446 23.72 -4.60 -11.82
C ILE A 446 22.31 -4.93 -11.32
N ARG A 447 22.13 -5.04 -10.01
CA ARG A 447 20.85 -5.38 -9.38
C ARG A 447 19.97 -4.16 -9.06
N ALA A 448 20.42 -2.95 -9.39
CA ALA A 448 19.74 -1.70 -9.02
C ALA A 448 19.39 -1.64 -7.52
N ARG A 449 20.33 -1.98 -6.64
CA ARG A 449 20.20 -2.02 -5.18
C ARG A 449 21.27 -1.19 -4.51
N GLN A 450 21.09 -0.86 -3.23
CA GLN A 450 22.15 -0.24 -2.43
C GLN A 450 23.22 -1.27 -2.06
N VAL A 451 24.46 -0.83 -1.88
CA VAL A 451 25.60 -1.68 -1.47
C VAL A 451 25.30 -2.37 -0.14
N SER A 452 24.72 -1.66 0.83
CA SER A 452 24.30 -2.21 2.12
C SER A 452 23.32 -3.40 1.99
N THR A 453 22.39 -3.36 1.03
CA THR A 453 21.47 -4.46 0.74
C THR A 453 22.20 -5.68 0.16
N VAL A 454 23.18 -5.45 -0.70
CA VAL A 454 24.03 -6.52 -1.25
C VAL A 454 24.83 -7.16 -0.12
N VAL A 455 25.46 -6.35 0.75
CA VAL A 455 26.21 -6.84 1.91
C VAL A 455 25.33 -7.66 2.86
N CYS A 456 24.09 -7.23 3.12
CA CYS A 456 23.13 -8.03 3.91
C CYS A 456 22.85 -9.40 3.26
N THR A 457 22.66 -9.43 1.94
CA THR A 457 22.43 -10.69 1.21
C THR A 457 23.67 -11.59 1.29
N VAL A 458 24.86 -11.02 1.13
CA VAL A 458 26.13 -11.78 1.22
C VAL A 458 26.36 -12.30 2.64
N ALA A 459 26.10 -11.50 3.68
CA ALA A 459 26.18 -11.94 5.06
C ALA A 459 25.25 -13.14 5.34
N ASN A 460 24.02 -13.12 4.84
CA ASN A 460 23.13 -14.28 4.92
C ASN A 460 23.68 -15.52 4.19
N LEU A 461 24.29 -15.36 3.02
CA LEU A 461 24.91 -16.45 2.28
C LEU A 461 26.12 -17.02 3.05
N VAL A 462 26.88 -16.17 3.73
CA VAL A 462 27.98 -16.59 4.61
C VAL A 462 27.43 -17.33 5.84
N GLU A 463 26.43 -16.78 6.51
CA GLU A 463 25.81 -17.39 7.71
C GLU A 463 25.17 -18.76 7.41
N THR A 464 24.61 -18.93 6.19
CA THR A 464 24.04 -20.21 5.76
C THR A 464 25.06 -21.19 5.19
N GLY A 465 26.33 -20.79 5.09
CA GLY A 465 27.44 -21.64 4.59
C GLY A 465 27.47 -21.79 3.08
N GLN A 466 26.71 -20.99 2.33
CA GLN A 466 26.70 -21.04 0.86
C GLN A 466 27.91 -20.32 0.24
N VAL A 467 28.50 -19.38 0.97
CA VAL A 467 29.69 -18.61 0.58
C VAL A 467 30.64 -18.56 1.77
N LYS A 468 31.96 -18.67 1.51
CA LYS A 468 32.97 -18.41 2.55
C LYS A 468 33.27 -16.92 2.59
N LEU A 469 33.50 -16.38 3.79
CA LEU A 469 33.94 -15.01 3.95
C LEU A 469 35.29 -14.79 3.25
N ASP A 470 35.35 -13.83 2.34
CA ASP A 470 36.60 -13.38 1.73
C ASP A 470 37.17 -12.20 2.52
N PRO A 471 38.40 -12.28 3.05
CA PRO A 471 39.02 -11.17 3.77
C PRO A 471 39.10 -9.86 2.98
N LYS A 472 39.05 -9.92 1.65
CA LYS A 472 39.02 -8.71 0.80
C LYS A 472 37.74 -7.90 0.91
N TRP A 473 36.66 -8.47 1.47
CA TRP A 473 35.38 -7.78 1.65
C TRP A 473 35.33 -6.94 2.92
N ILE A 474 36.37 -7.03 3.75
CA ILE A 474 36.44 -6.37 5.06
C ILE A 474 37.60 -5.37 5.02
N SER A 475 37.42 -4.25 5.71
CA SER A 475 38.47 -3.26 5.86
C SER A 475 39.75 -3.90 6.49
N PRO A 476 40.94 -3.54 6.05
CA PRO A 476 42.16 -4.02 6.67
C PRO A 476 42.15 -3.79 8.18
N ASP A 477 42.60 -4.76 8.97
CA ASP A 477 42.66 -4.74 10.43
C ASP A 477 41.32 -4.72 11.18
N ALA A 478 40.17 -4.68 10.46
CA ALA A 478 38.84 -4.65 11.11
C ALA A 478 38.45 -6.02 11.69
N GLN A 479 38.77 -7.12 11.00
CA GLN A 479 38.33 -8.45 11.41
C GLN A 479 38.77 -8.82 12.82
N PRO A 480 40.04 -8.72 13.25
CA PRO A 480 40.45 -9.11 14.61
C PRO A 480 39.84 -8.20 15.68
N LEU A 481 39.59 -6.93 15.36
CA LEU A 481 38.93 -6.01 16.29
C LEU A 481 37.45 -6.38 16.51
N ILE A 482 36.75 -6.77 15.45
CA ILE A 482 35.35 -7.22 15.51
C ILE A 482 35.27 -8.55 16.25
N GLU A 483 36.16 -9.52 15.98
CA GLU A 483 36.21 -10.80 16.67
C GLU A 483 36.46 -10.62 18.18
N ALA A 484 37.40 -9.75 18.56
CA ALA A 484 37.66 -9.42 19.95
C ALA A 484 36.48 -8.75 20.64
N ALA A 485 35.73 -7.90 19.93
CA ALA A 485 34.51 -7.29 20.42
C ALA A 485 33.38 -8.33 20.59
N CYS A 486 33.23 -9.26 19.63
CA CYS A 486 32.26 -10.35 19.67
C CYS A 486 32.51 -11.32 20.84
N LEU A 487 33.76 -11.58 21.19
CA LEU A 487 34.10 -12.39 22.37
C LEU A 487 33.67 -11.76 23.69
N LYS A 488 33.62 -10.41 23.77
CA LYS A 488 33.25 -9.67 24.97
C LYS A 488 31.75 -9.37 25.03
N GLN A 489 31.13 -9.02 23.90
CA GLN A 489 29.76 -8.51 23.81
C GLN A 489 28.76 -9.56 23.28
N GLY A 490 29.26 -10.72 22.80
CA GLY A 490 28.46 -11.70 22.07
C GLY A 490 28.25 -11.31 20.60
N VAL A 491 27.56 -12.20 19.84
CA VAL A 491 27.29 -12.04 18.40
C VAL A 491 25.84 -11.65 18.10
N GLU A 492 25.05 -11.34 19.13
CA GLU A 492 23.61 -11.12 18.98
C GLU A 492 23.27 -9.71 18.49
N ARG A 493 24.04 -8.69 18.91
CA ARG A 493 23.73 -7.29 18.69
C ARG A 493 24.87 -6.56 17.99
N LEU A 494 24.68 -6.25 16.70
CA LEU A 494 25.67 -5.53 15.89
C LEU A 494 26.01 -4.15 16.44
N LYS A 495 25.07 -3.50 17.16
CA LYS A 495 25.26 -2.17 17.72
C LYS A 495 26.23 -2.16 18.88
N ASP A 496 26.13 -3.14 19.77
CA ASP A 496 27.03 -3.26 20.94
C ASP A 496 28.46 -3.54 20.47
N ILE A 497 28.61 -4.34 19.40
CA ILE A 497 29.88 -4.59 18.73
C ILE A 497 30.40 -3.29 18.10
N LYS A 498 29.55 -2.50 17.43
CA LYS A 498 29.93 -1.21 16.82
C LYS A 498 30.40 -0.19 17.84
N GLU A 499 29.82 -0.17 19.05
CA GLU A 499 30.22 0.70 20.14
C GLU A 499 31.55 0.26 20.77
N ALA A 500 31.92 -1.02 20.63
CA ALA A 500 33.14 -1.61 21.19
C ALA A 500 34.34 -1.59 20.21
N VAL A 501 34.14 -1.18 18.95
CA VAL A 501 35.18 -1.08 17.91
C VAL A 501 35.44 0.38 17.51
N PRO A 502 36.62 0.68 16.92
CA PRO A 502 36.93 2.03 16.48
C PRO A 502 35.94 2.58 15.44
N PRO A 503 35.74 3.93 15.39
CA PRO A 503 34.74 4.55 14.52
C PRO A 503 34.90 4.24 13.02
N TYR A 504 36.07 3.93 12.53
CA TYR A 504 36.35 3.62 11.13
C TYR A 504 35.87 2.22 10.70
N VAL A 505 35.63 1.29 11.63
CA VAL A 505 35.07 -0.03 11.32
C VAL A 505 33.61 0.12 10.92
N SER A 506 33.23 -0.27 9.71
CA SER A 506 31.88 -0.08 9.19
C SER A 506 30.85 -1.08 9.76
N PHE A 507 29.57 -0.79 9.66
CA PHE A 507 28.51 -1.75 10.00
C PHE A 507 28.49 -2.94 9.02
N GLU A 508 28.93 -2.71 7.79
CA GLU A 508 29.08 -3.72 6.76
C GLU A 508 30.15 -4.75 7.15
N ASP A 509 31.32 -4.30 7.60
CA ASP A 509 32.39 -5.17 8.10
C ASP A 509 31.92 -6.01 9.28
N ILE A 510 31.27 -5.38 10.26
CA ILE A 510 30.74 -6.06 11.45
C ILE A 510 29.73 -7.14 11.05
N ARG A 511 28.84 -6.86 10.11
CA ARG A 511 27.79 -7.79 9.66
C ARG A 511 28.38 -9.04 9.01
N LEU A 512 29.38 -8.87 8.16
CA LEU A 512 30.07 -9.97 7.49
C LEU A 512 30.83 -10.86 8.47
N VAL A 513 31.57 -10.28 9.41
CA VAL A 513 32.34 -11.03 10.41
C VAL A 513 31.40 -11.76 11.38
N VAL A 514 30.34 -11.11 11.86
CA VAL A 514 29.36 -11.74 12.74
C VAL A 514 28.65 -12.90 12.04
N ALA A 515 28.29 -12.77 10.76
CA ALA A 515 27.71 -13.85 9.98
C ALA A 515 28.65 -15.07 9.88
N HIS A 516 29.93 -14.81 9.70
CA HIS A 516 30.97 -15.86 9.68
C HIS A 516 31.09 -16.57 11.03
N LEU A 517 31.17 -15.84 12.13
CA LEU A 517 31.25 -16.41 13.48
C LEU A 517 29.99 -17.23 13.85
N ARG A 518 28.82 -16.78 13.42
CA ARG A 518 27.56 -17.52 13.61
C ARG A 518 27.56 -18.83 12.79
N ALA A 519 28.08 -18.82 11.58
CA ALA A 519 28.23 -20.02 10.77
C ALA A 519 29.17 -21.05 11.42
N GLU A 520 30.32 -20.61 11.94
CA GLU A 520 31.26 -21.48 12.65
C GLU A 520 30.66 -22.07 13.94
N ASN A 521 29.96 -21.29 14.73
CA ASN A 521 29.31 -21.77 15.95
C ASN A 521 28.21 -22.80 15.66
N ARG A 522 27.46 -22.64 14.56
CA ARG A 522 26.47 -23.65 14.10
C ARG A 522 27.14 -24.96 13.67
N ILE A 523 28.30 -24.90 13.05
CA ILE A 523 29.07 -26.11 12.67
C ILE A 523 29.57 -26.81 13.92
N ARG A 524 30.17 -26.10 14.88
CA ARG A 524 30.62 -26.68 16.16
C ARG A 524 29.50 -27.31 16.97
N ALA A 525 28.33 -26.70 17.01
CA ALA A 525 27.13 -27.22 17.71
C ALA A 525 26.49 -28.45 17.00
N ARG A 526 26.82 -28.73 15.72
CA ARG A 526 26.37 -29.92 14.99
C ARG A 526 27.38 -31.09 15.06
N THR A 527 28.60 -30.80 15.44
CA THR A 527 29.70 -31.80 15.53
C THR A 527 30.01 -32.20 16.99
N ALA A 528 29.39 -31.55 17.98
CA ALA A 528 29.33 -31.91 19.39
C ALA A 528 28.00 -32.61 19.72
#